data_1638fae48c51050f40af64838a972d31
#
_entry.id   1638fae48c51050f40af64838a972d31
#
_cell.length_a   1.000
_cell.length_b   1.000
_cell.length_c   1.000
_cell.angle_alpha   90.00
_cell.angle_beta   90.00
_cell.angle_gamma   90.00
#
_symmetry.space_group_name_H-M   'P 1'
#
loop_
_entity.id
_entity.type
_entity.pdbx_description
1 polymer ?
#
loop_
_entity_poly.entity_id
_entity_poly.type
_entity_poly.pdbx_seq_one_letter_code
_entity_poly.pdbx_strand_id
1 'polypeptide(L)' 'MDDYLAIPYILDVVAVQGRDGEWVCRLEYEELPGCVAEARSPFDALDRLEELREEYIRKLVREGRPVPAPRAALRPGGGP' A
#
# COMPACT_ATOMS: atom_id res chain seq x y z
N MET A 1 -2.09 -12.91 11.89
CA MET A 1 -1.98 -12.32 10.54
C MET A 1 -2.98 -11.20 10.29
N ASP A 2 -4.19 -11.34 10.80
CA ASP A 2 -5.20 -10.30 10.61
C ASP A 2 -4.79 -8.95 11.17
N ASP A 3 -4.07 -8.95 12.30
CA ASP A 3 -3.60 -7.69 12.89
C ASP A 3 -2.69 -6.92 11.95
N TYR A 4 -1.87 -7.63 11.19
CA TYR A 4 -0.97 -6.99 10.23
C TYR A 4 -1.74 -6.38 9.07
N LEU A 5 -2.85 -7.00 8.69
CA LEU A 5 -3.65 -6.50 7.57
C LEU A 5 -4.47 -5.27 7.96
N ALA A 6 -4.61 -5.03 9.25
CA ALA A 6 -5.36 -3.87 9.75
C ALA A 6 -4.47 -2.65 10.01
N ILE A 7 -3.15 -2.75 9.77
CA ILE A 7 -2.26 -1.63 10.01
C ILE A 7 -2.57 -0.49 9.04
N PRO A 8 -2.79 0.74 9.56
CA PRO A 8 -3.19 1.87 8.72
C PRO A 8 -1.99 2.54 8.04
N TYR A 9 -1.44 1.90 7.05
CA TYR A 9 -0.33 2.46 6.27
C TYR A 9 -0.81 3.64 5.42
N ILE A 10 0.13 4.51 5.06
CA ILE A 10 -0.17 5.65 4.19
C ILE A 10 -0.33 5.16 2.76
N LEU A 11 -1.48 5.46 2.17
CA LEU A 11 -1.78 5.08 0.79
C LEU A 11 -1.54 6.27 -0.12
N ASP A 12 -0.60 6.11 -1.06
CA ASP A 12 -0.37 7.08 -2.11
C ASP A 12 -1.21 6.72 -3.31
N VAL A 13 -1.91 7.70 -3.84
CA VAL A 13 -2.76 7.52 -5.02
C VAL A 13 -2.32 8.53 -6.07
N VAL A 14 -1.90 8.04 -7.22
CA VAL A 14 -1.52 8.90 -8.34
C VAL A 14 -2.18 8.44 -9.61
N ALA A 15 -2.49 9.40 -10.47
CA ALA A 15 -2.96 9.08 -11.81
C ALA A 15 -1.74 9.09 -12.73
N VAL A 16 -1.58 8.03 -13.51
CA VAL A 16 -0.49 7.93 -14.48
C VAL A 16 -1.08 7.61 -15.84
N GLN A 17 -0.44 8.09 -16.87
CA GLN A 17 -0.89 7.84 -18.23
C GLN A 17 -0.10 6.68 -18.81
N GLY A 18 -0.82 5.67 -19.30
CA GLY A 18 -0.19 4.53 -19.92
C GLY A 18 0.32 4.82 -21.33
N ARG A 19 0.92 3.81 -21.93
CA ARG A 19 1.48 3.96 -23.28
C ARG A 19 0.42 4.25 -24.33
N ASP A 20 -0.78 3.76 -24.10
CA ASP A 20 -1.91 3.95 -25.01
C ASP A 20 -2.62 5.29 -24.78
N GLY A 21 -2.11 6.12 -23.89
CA GLY A 21 -2.72 7.39 -23.57
C GLY A 21 -3.84 7.30 -22.54
N GLU A 22 -4.16 6.10 -22.09
CA GLU A 22 -5.21 5.92 -21.10
C GLU A 22 -4.69 6.22 -19.70
N TRP A 23 -5.53 6.80 -18.87
CA TRP A 23 -5.19 7.08 -17.49
C TRP A 23 -5.49 5.87 -16.61
N VAL A 24 -4.59 5.57 -15.69
CA VAL A 24 -4.78 4.52 -14.70
C VAL A 24 -4.46 5.08 -13.32
N CYS A 25 -5.04 4.44 -12.31
CA CYS A 25 -4.73 4.77 -10.92
C CYS A 25 -3.60 3.86 -10.46
N ARG A 26 -2.60 4.46 -9.87
CA ARG A 26 -1.49 3.74 -9.26
C ARG A 26 -1.53 3.97 -7.76
N LEU A 27 -1.58 2.88 -7.02
CA LEU A 27 -1.65 2.91 -5.57
C LEU A 27 -0.43 2.23 -4.98
N GLU A 28 0.13 2.83 -3.95
CA GLU A 28 1.29 2.28 -3.27
C GLU A 28 1.22 2.61 -1.78
N TYR A 29 1.64 1.67 -0.94
CA TYR A 29 1.82 1.95 0.48
C TYR A 29 3.23 2.46 0.69
N GLU A 30 3.36 3.65 1.28
CA GLU A 30 4.68 4.26 1.49
C GLU A 30 5.59 3.41 2.36
N GLU A 31 5.01 2.72 3.33
CA GLU A 31 5.79 1.89 4.26
C GLU A 31 6.17 0.53 3.67
N LEU A 32 5.60 0.18 2.52
CA LEU A 32 5.88 -1.11 1.88
C LEU A 32 6.44 -0.87 0.47
N PRO A 33 7.71 -0.49 0.36
CA PRO A 33 8.31 -0.20 -0.95
C PRO A 33 8.16 -1.37 -1.91
N GLY A 34 7.68 -1.09 -3.11
CA GLY A 34 7.46 -2.12 -4.10
C GLY A 34 6.08 -2.75 -4.06
N CYS A 35 5.29 -2.45 -3.04
CA CYS A 35 3.91 -2.93 -2.96
C CYS A 35 3.02 -1.93 -3.71
N VAL A 36 2.91 -2.12 -5.02
CA VAL A 36 2.27 -1.18 -5.94
C VAL A 36 1.25 -1.92 -6.80
N ALA A 37 0.12 -1.29 -7.04
CA ALA A 37 -0.88 -1.81 -7.95
C ALA A 37 -1.40 -0.73 -8.87
N GLU A 38 -1.74 -1.10 -10.09
CA GLU A 38 -2.30 -0.18 -11.08
C GLU A 38 -3.53 -0.79 -11.70
N ALA A 39 -4.55 0.02 -11.90
CA ALA A 39 -5.75 -0.38 -12.61
C ALA A 39 -6.48 0.87 -13.07
N ARG A 40 -7.42 0.71 -14.00
CA ARG A 40 -8.18 1.86 -14.50
C ARG A 40 -9.11 2.43 -13.43
N SER A 41 -9.63 1.54 -12.58
CA SER A 41 -10.50 1.95 -11.49
C SER A 41 -9.70 1.96 -10.19
N PRO A 42 -9.85 3.00 -9.35
CA PRO A 42 -9.18 2.99 -8.05
C PRO A 42 -9.63 1.84 -7.17
N PHE A 43 -10.89 1.40 -7.32
CA PHE A 43 -11.37 0.26 -6.54
C PHE A 43 -10.68 -1.03 -6.95
N ASP A 44 -10.51 -1.24 -8.25
CA ASP A 44 -9.80 -2.43 -8.74
C ASP A 44 -8.33 -2.40 -8.33
N ALA A 45 -7.72 -1.22 -8.39
CA ALA A 45 -6.34 -1.07 -7.96
C ALA A 45 -6.19 -1.37 -6.47
N LEU A 46 -7.16 -0.92 -5.67
CA LEU A 46 -7.12 -1.17 -4.23
C LEU A 46 -7.28 -2.65 -3.91
N ASP A 47 -8.20 -3.33 -4.57
CA ASP A 47 -8.38 -4.78 -4.38
C ASP A 47 -7.09 -5.53 -4.66
N ARG A 48 -6.43 -5.17 -5.77
CA ARG A 48 -5.17 -5.79 -6.13
C ARG A 48 -4.08 -5.47 -5.11
N LEU A 49 -4.04 -4.22 -4.66
CA LEU A 49 -3.04 -3.78 -3.69
C LEU A 49 -3.20 -4.52 -2.36
N GLU A 50 -4.44 -4.76 -1.94
CA GLU A 50 -4.68 -5.49 -0.70
C GLU A 50 -4.14 -6.92 -0.78
N GLU A 51 -4.29 -7.57 -1.91
CA GLU A 51 -3.72 -8.90 -2.11
C GLU A 51 -2.21 -8.87 -2.06
N LEU A 52 -1.61 -7.87 -2.72
CA LEU A 52 -0.16 -7.72 -2.73
C LEU A 52 0.37 -7.39 -1.34
N ARG A 53 -0.37 -6.60 -0.59
CA ARG A 53 -0.01 -6.26 0.79
C ARG A 53 0.04 -7.51 1.65
N GLU A 54 -0.95 -8.36 1.52
CA GLU A 54 -1.01 -9.59 2.29
C GLU A 54 0.20 -10.48 1.99
N GLU A 55 0.51 -10.64 0.71
CA GLU A 55 1.68 -11.43 0.30
C GLU A 55 2.97 -10.81 0.81
N TYR A 56 3.08 -9.48 0.73
CA TYR A 56 4.27 -8.76 1.17
C TYR A 56 4.52 -9.00 2.66
N ILE A 57 3.48 -8.84 3.47
CA ILE A 57 3.60 -9.01 4.91
C ILE A 57 3.89 -10.45 5.27
N ARG A 58 3.23 -11.39 4.62
CA ARG A 58 3.50 -12.82 4.86
C ARG A 58 4.95 -13.18 4.58
N LYS A 59 5.49 -12.60 3.52
CA LYS A 59 6.89 -12.83 3.17
C LYS A 59 7.82 -12.28 4.25
N LEU A 60 7.55 -11.08 4.74
CA LEU A 60 8.34 -10.49 5.81
C LEU A 60 8.33 -11.38 7.05
N VAL A 61 7.15 -11.82 7.46
CA VAL A 61 7.00 -12.66 8.65
C VAL A 61 7.76 -13.98 8.47
N ARG A 62 7.62 -14.58 7.29
CA ARG A 62 8.28 -15.85 6.99
C ARG A 62 9.80 -15.71 7.03
N GLU A 63 10.33 -14.57 6.62
CA GLU A 63 11.75 -14.31 6.58
C GLU A 63 12.28 -13.78 7.92
N GLY A 64 11.42 -13.62 8.91
CA GLY A 64 11.83 -13.09 10.21
C GLY A 64 12.18 -11.62 10.17
N ARG A 65 11.70 -10.88 9.16
CA ARG A 65 11.95 -9.46 9.01
C ARG A 65 10.86 -8.66 9.70
N PRO A 66 11.20 -7.46 10.22
CA PRO A 66 10.19 -6.66 10.90
C PRO A 66 9.11 -6.16 9.93
N VAL A 67 7.86 -6.17 10.41
CA VAL A 67 6.75 -5.59 9.67
C VAL A 67 6.74 -4.09 9.95
N PRO A 68 6.75 -3.23 8.92
CA PRO A 68 6.79 -1.79 9.13
C PRO A 68 5.62 -1.29 9.97
N ALA A 69 5.88 -0.31 10.82
CA ALA A 69 4.85 0.36 11.59
C ALA A 69 4.32 1.56 10.79
N PRO A 70 3.10 2.01 11.07
CA PRO A 70 2.58 3.22 10.46
C PRO A 70 3.48 4.41 10.76
N ARG A 71 3.58 5.31 9.79
CA ARG A 71 4.44 6.47 9.95
C ARG A 71 3.88 7.44 10.99
N ALA A 72 4.79 8.05 11.74
CA ALA A 72 4.39 9.00 12.77
C ALA A 72 3.62 10.18 12.20
N ALA A 73 3.86 10.51 10.94
CA ALA A 73 3.18 11.62 10.28
C ALA A 73 1.68 11.44 10.23
N LEU A 74 1.21 10.23 10.44
CA LEU A 74 -0.24 9.98 10.47
C LEU A 74 -0.88 10.43 11.77
N ARG A 75 -0.09 10.77 12.75
CA ARG A 75 -0.63 11.17 14.05
C ARG A 75 -1.10 12.61 13.98
N PRO A 76 -2.40 12.81 14.02
CA PRO A 76 -2.92 14.17 13.90
C PRO A 76 -2.47 15.01 15.07
N GLY A 77 -2.24 16.25 14.78
CA GLY A 77 -1.90 17.17 15.82
C GLY A 77 -0.53 16.98 16.36
N GLY A 78 0.24 16.11 15.76
CA GLY A 78 1.55 15.96 16.21
C GLY A 78 1.63 15.80 17.67
N GLY A 79 0.69 15.44 18.22
CA GLY A 79 0.61 15.25 19.51
C GLY A 79 0.85 16.16 20.14
N PRO A 80 1.04 16.55 20.73
CA PRO A 80 1.34 16.96 21.80
C PRO A 80 1.13 17.18 22.33
#